data_3322e408fb4d7111c6051c27f81d83c6
#
_entry.id   3322e408fb4d7111c6051c27f81d83c6
#
_cell.length_a   1.000
_cell.length_b   1.000
_cell.length_c   1.000
_cell.angle_alpha   90.00
_cell.angle_beta   90.00
_cell.angle_gamma   90.00
#
_symmetry.space_group_name_H-M   'P 1'
#
loop_
_entity.id
_entity.type
_entity.pdbx_description
1 polymer ?
#
loop_
_entity_poly.entity_id
_entity_poly.type
_entity_poly.pdbx_seq_one_letter_code
_entity_poly.pdbx_strand_id
1 'polypeptide(L)'
;MITQELKQQILSWSPDEQHEIVRLIQSQTNSWTGITKTPGVEGGDACIRNMRIPVWSLVQYHHMGANDDRILEAYPQLTGTDLANAWAYAEALPDEIAEAIAANEEA
;
A
#
# COMPACT_ATOMS: atom_id res chain seq x y z
N MET A 1 5.37 16.49 -19.29
CA MET A 1 6.83 16.28 -19.34
C MET A 1 7.52 17.17 -18.31
N ILE A 2 8.47 16.62 -17.55
CA ILE A 2 9.20 17.39 -16.55
C ILE A 2 10.23 18.28 -17.22
N THR A 3 10.23 19.59 -16.90
CA THR A 3 11.20 20.53 -17.44
C THR A 3 12.58 20.29 -16.81
N GLN A 4 13.63 20.74 -17.49
CA GLN A 4 14.99 20.66 -16.98
C GLN A 4 15.14 21.41 -15.66
N GLU A 5 14.51 22.57 -15.55
CA GLU A 5 14.55 23.36 -14.33
C GLU A 5 13.91 22.64 -13.15
N LEU A 6 12.75 22.03 -13.34
CA LEU A 6 12.07 21.27 -12.31
C LEU A 6 12.91 20.06 -11.89
N LYS A 7 13.50 19.38 -12.85
CA LYS A 7 14.36 18.23 -12.58
C LYS A 7 15.53 18.63 -11.69
N GLN A 8 16.17 19.77 -11.97
CA GLN A 8 17.27 20.25 -11.15
C GLN A 8 16.82 20.64 -9.74
N GLN A 9 15.63 21.22 -9.61
CA GLN A 9 15.08 21.53 -8.29
C GLN A 9 14.87 20.26 -7.46
N ILE A 10 14.31 19.23 -8.05
CA ILE A 10 14.08 17.95 -7.35
C ILE A 10 15.42 17.34 -6.91
N LEU A 11 16.43 17.37 -7.78
CA LEU A 11 17.73 16.81 -7.47
C LEU A 11 18.47 17.60 -6.37
N SER A 12 18.08 18.85 -6.13
CA SER A 12 18.67 19.67 -5.05
C SER A 12 18.01 19.42 -3.70
N TRP A 13 16.89 18.71 -3.65
CA TRP A 13 16.18 18.41 -2.41
C TRP A 13 16.93 17.39 -1.57
N SER A 14 16.67 17.42 -0.25
CA SER A 14 17.23 16.40 0.64
C SER A 14 16.65 15.01 0.29
N PRO A 15 17.36 13.93 0.68
CA PRO A 15 16.82 12.57 0.46
C PRO A 15 15.43 12.38 1.06
N ASP A 16 15.14 12.96 2.21
CA ASP A 16 13.82 12.85 2.86
C ASP A 16 12.74 13.51 2.01
N GLU A 17 13.02 14.70 1.48
CA GLU A 17 12.08 15.40 0.61
C GLU A 17 11.83 14.64 -0.68
N GLN A 18 12.88 14.05 -1.26
CA GLN A 18 12.73 13.22 -2.47
C GLN A 18 11.91 11.98 -2.20
N HIS A 19 12.09 11.32 -1.06
CA HIS A 19 11.28 10.16 -0.67
C HIS A 19 9.81 10.53 -0.46
N GLU A 20 9.56 11.69 0.10
CA GLU A 20 8.20 12.18 0.32
C GLU A 20 7.47 12.39 -1.00
N ILE A 21 8.14 12.96 -2.00
CA ILE A 21 7.57 13.15 -3.34
C ILE A 21 7.30 11.80 -4.01
N VAL A 22 8.23 10.85 -3.90
CA VAL A 22 8.03 9.52 -4.48
C VAL A 22 6.81 8.84 -3.88
N ARG A 23 6.63 8.91 -2.57
CA ARG A 23 5.46 8.34 -1.90
C ARG A 23 4.17 8.99 -2.37
N LEU A 24 4.16 10.32 -2.51
CA LEU A 24 2.99 11.06 -2.98
C LEU A 24 2.61 10.63 -4.40
N ILE A 25 3.58 10.55 -5.30
CA ILE A 25 3.34 10.15 -6.68
C ILE A 25 2.80 8.73 -6.74
N GLN A 26 3.39 7.80 -6.01
CA GLN A 26 2.97 6.41 -6.00
C GLN A 26 1.54 6.25 -5.47
N SER A 27 1.18 6.99 -4.42
CA SER A 27 -0.18 6.94 -3.89
C SER A 27 -1.21 7.47 -4.87
N GLN A 28 -0.83 8.43 -5.73
CA GLN A 28 -1.71 9.03 -6.72
C GLN A 28 -1.87 8.15 -7.96
N THR A 29 -0.83 7.44 -8.35
CA THR A 29 -0.79 6.70 -9.61
C THR A 29 -1.10 5.22 -9.49
N ASN A 30 -1.30 4.70 -8.28
CA ASN A 30 -1.50 3.26 -8.03
C ASN A 30 -0.35 2.39 -8.55
N SER A 31 0.87 2.92 -8.54
CA SER A 31 2.02 2.27 -9.17
C SER A 31 2.83 1.36 -8.22
N TRP A 32 2.25 0.91 -7.13
CA TRP A 32 2.91 -0.02 -6.22
C TRP A 32 2.91 -1.43 -6.79
N THR A 33 4.08 -2.08 -6.76
CA THR A 33 4.21 -3.45 -7.23
C THR A 33 3.27 -4.39 -6.47
N GLY A 34 2.45 -5.12 -7.23
CA GLY A 34 1.55 -6.11 -6.65
C GLY A 34 0.36 -5.55 -5.86
N ILE A 35 0.11 -4.25 -5.95
CA ILE A 35 -1.01 -3.59 -5.24
C ILE A 35 -1.84 -2.83 -6.27
N THR A 36 -3.17 -2.99 -6.20
CA THR A 36 -4.09 -2.29 -7.11
C THR A 36 -5.17 -1.57 -6.33
N LYS A 37 -5.61 -0.42 -6.85
CA LYS A 37 -6.78 0.30 -6.36
C LYS A 37 -7.76 0.40 -7.51
N THR A 38 -8.91 -0.26 -7.36
CA THR A 38 -9.93 -0.28 -8.39
C THR A 38 -11.21 0.35 -7.85
N PRO A 39 -11.71 1.43 -8.45
CA PRO A 39 -12.97 2.02 -8.00
C PRO A 39 -14.10 0.98 -8.00
N GLY A 40 -14.87 0.94 -6.91
CA GLY A 40 -15.97 -0.01 -6.76
C GLY A 40 -15.56 -1.39 -6.25
N VAL A 41 -14.26 -1.66 -6.11
CA VAL A 41 -13.77 -2.90 -5.50
C VAL A 41 -13.23 -2.58 -4.12
N GLU A 42 -13.83 -3.17 -3.08
CA GLU A 42 -13.49 -2.90 -1.68
C GLU A 42 -13.46 -1.40 -1.37
N GLY A 43 -14.42 -0.65 -1.93
CA GLY A 43 -14.50 0.80 -1.71
C GLY A 43 -13.35 1.61 -2.30
N GLY A 44 -12.58 1.04 -3.21
CA GLY A 44 -11.40 1.69 -3.80
C GLY A 44 -10.13 1.52 -2.98
N ASP A 45 -10.17 0.73 -1.90
CA ASP A 45 -8.99 0.48 -1.08
C ASP A 45 -7.92 -0.33 -1.83
N ALA A 46 -6.67 -0.17 -1.40
CA ALA A 46 -5.55 -0.92 -1.96
C ALA A 46 -5.72 -2.41 -1.71
N CYS A 47 -5.66 -3.21 -2.76
CA CYS A 47 -5.84 -4.65 -2.72
C CYS A 47 -4.66 -5.38 -3.34
N ILE A 48 -4.52 -6.68 -3.01
CA ILE A 48 -3.49 -7.52 -3.59
C ILE A 48 -3.86 -7.88 -5.03
N ARG A 49 -3.00 -7.54 -6.00
CA ARG A 49 -3.02 -8.02 -7.40
C ARG A 49 -4.40 -8.31 -8.00
N ASN A 50 -5.30 -7.36 -8.08
CA ASN A 50 -6.66 -7.59 -8.61
C ASN A 50 -7.49 -8.62 -7.84
N MET A 51 -7.01 -9.10 -6.71
CA MET A 51 -7.82 -9.89 -5.79
C MET A 51 -8.66 -8.94 -4.96
N ARG A 52 -9.71 -9.44 -4.33
CA ARG A 52 -10.54 -8.62 -3.44
C ARG A 52 -10.08 -8.76 -2.00
N ILE A 53 -8.77 -8.73 -1.79
CA ILE A 53 -8.15 -8.85 -0.48
C ILE A 53 -7.47 -7.51 -0.18
N PRO A 54 -8.08 -6.65 0.65
CA PRO A 54 -7.47 -5.35 0.95
C PRO A 54 -6.23 -5.49 1.82
N VAL A 55 -5.24 -4.63 1.57
CA VAL A 55 -4.02 -4.61 2.39
C VAL A 55 -4.36 -4.38 3.86
N TRP A 56 -5.32 -3.48 4.16
CA TRP A 56 -5.67 -3.16 5.54
C TRP A 56 -6.18 -4.39 6.31
N SER A 57 -6.87 -5.31 5.65
CA SER A 57 -7.38 -6.51 6.33
C SER A 57 -6.23 -7.45 6.71
N LEU A 58 -5.19 -7.54 5.89
CA LEU A 58 -4.01 -8.32 6.22
C LEU A 58 -3.22 -7.69 7.37
N VAL A 59 -3.11 -6.37 7.38
CA VAL A 59 -2.47 -5.64 8.48
C VAL A 59 -3.22 -5.86 9.79
N GLN A 60 -4.55 -5.77 9.75
CA GLN A 60 -5.37 -6.01 10.93
C GLN A 60 -5.19 -7.43 11.46
N TYR A 61 -5.18 -8.42 10.57
CA TYR A 61 -4.95 -9.81 10.92
C TYR A 61 -3.59 -10.00 11.59
N HIS A 62 -2.57 -9.32 11.06
CA HIS A 62 -1.23 -9.34 11.64
C HIS A 62 -1.22 -8.72 13.05
N HIS A 63 -1.93 -7.60 13.23
CA HIS A 63 -2.04 -6.94 14.54
C HIS A 63 -2.76 -7.83 15.57
N MET A 64 -3.58 -8.77 15.12
CA MET A 64 -4.25 -9.73 15.99
C MET A 64 -3.37 -10.92 16.35
N GLY A 65 -2.12 -10.92 15.92
CA GLY A 65 -1.14 -11.94 16.28
C GLY A 65 -0.82 -12.97 15.20
N ALA A 66 -1.44 -12.86 14.00
CA ALA A 66 -1.16 -13.79 12.93
C ALA A 66 0.20 -13.49 12.28
N ASN A 67 1.05 -14.49 12.15
CA ASN A 67 2.29 -14.35 11.39
C ASN A 67 2.03 -14.64 9.91
N ASP A 68 3.05 -14.49 9.07
CA ASP A 68 2.90 -14.67 7.63
C ASP A 68 2.42 -16.06 7.27
N ASP A 69 2.93 -17.10 7.91
CA ASP A 69 2.52 -18.49 7.64
C ASP A 69 1.04 -18.69 7.92
N ARG A 70 0.55 -18.10 9.00
CA ARG A 70 -0.86 -18.17 9.37
C ARG A 70 -1.75 -17.47 8.36
N ILE A 71 -1.30 -16.31 7.87
CA ILE A 71 -2.04 -15.55 6.86
C ILE A 71 -2.08 -16.32 5.55
N LEU A 72 -0.97 -16.94 5.15
CA LEU A 72 -0.92 -17.76 3.93
C LEU A 72 -1.81 -19.00 4.03
N GLU A 73 -1.97 -19.57 5.22
CA GLU A 73 -2.93 -20.67 5.43
C GLU A 73 -4.37 -20.19 5.26
N ALA A 74 -4.68 -19.00 5.76
CA ALA A 74 -6.04 -18.43 5.67
C ALA A 74 -6.38 -17.99 4.25
N TYR A 75 -5.38 -17.57 3.49
CA TYR A 75 -5.55 -17.09 2.12
C TYR A 75 -4.63 -17.88 1.18
N PRO A 76 -5.02 -19.11 0.80
CA PRO A 76 -4.14 -19.98 -0.01
C PRO A 76 -3.77 -19.41 -1.38
N GLN A 77 -4.54 -18.45 -1.89
CA GLN A 77 -4.25 -17.79 -3.16
C GLN A 77 -3.11 -16.77 -3.06
N LEU A 78 -2.71 -16.39 -1.85
CA LEU A 78 -1.60 -15.45 -1.65
C LEU A 78 -0.27 -16.18 -1.67
N THR A 79 0.77 -15.45 -2.11
CA THR A 79 2.15 -15.92 -2.04
C THR A 79 2.93 -15.11 -1.01
N GLY A 80 4.11 -15.58 -0.65
CA GLY A 80 5.01 -14.81 0.22
C GLY A 80 5.38 -13.46 -0.37
N THR A 81 5.52 -13.39 -1.70
CA THR A 81 5.77 -12.14 -2.41
C THR A 81 4.59 -11.17 -2.26
N ASP A 82 3.36 -11.68 -2.33
CA ASP A 82 2.18 -10.84 -2.12
C ASP A 82 2.19 -10.20 -0.74
N LEU A 83 2.52 -10.97 0.30
CA LEU A 83 2.62 -10.42 1.66
C LEU A 83 3.75 -9.40 1.78
N ALA A 84 4.90 -9.65 1.17
CA ALA A 84 6.01 -8.70 1.18
C ALA A 84 5.59 -7.37 0.55
N ASN A 85 4.86 -7.43 -0.56
CA ASN A 85 4.35 -6.23 -1.22
C ASN A 85 3.32 -5.51 -0.34
N ALA A 86 2.45 -6.25 0.34
CA ALA A 86 1.46 -5.67 1.24
C ALA A 86 2.12 -4.95 2.42
N TRP A 87 3.12 -5.58 3.02
CA TRP A 87 3.84 -4.98 4.15
C TRP A 87 4.62 -3.74 3.73
N ALA A 88 5.24 -3.76 2.56
CA ALA A 88 5.94 -2.59 2.03
C ALA A 88 4.97 -1.41 1.80
N TYR A 89 3.79 -1.70 1.26
CA TYR A 89 2.76 -0.69 1.07
C TYR A 89 2.28 -0.10 2.40
N ALA A 90 1.99 -0.97 3.36
CA ALA A 90 1.51 -0.54 4.68
C ALA A 90 2.56 0.30 5.43
N GLU A 91 3.82 -0.08 5.31
CA GLU A 91 4.91 0.66 5.93
C GLU A 91 5.09 2.05 5.32
N ALA A 92 4.91 2.16 4.01
CA ALA A 92 5.07 3.42 3.31
C ALA A 92 3.88 4.35 3.48
N LEU A 93 2.66 3.81 3.63
CA LEU A 93 1.42 4.58 3.70
C LEU A 93 0.61 4.19 4.94
N PRO A 94 1.20 4.34 6.15
CA PRO A 94 0.55 3.87 7.37
C PRO A 94 -0.76 4.60 7.70
N ASP A 95 -0.86 5.87 7.35
CA ASP A 95 -2.07 6.65 7.63
C ASP A 95 -3.25 6.18 6.78
N GLU A 96 -2.99 5.87 5.50
CA GLU A 96 -4.02 5.32 4.62
C GLU A 96 -4.57 4.01 5.18
N ILE A 97 -3.69 3.13 5.63
CA ILE A 97 -4.08 1.85 6.19
C ILE A 97 -4.84 2.02 7.51
N ALA A 98 -4.37 2.91 8.38
CA ALA A 98 -5.04 3.18 9.65
C ALA A 98 -6.45 3.74 9.43
N GLU A 99 -6.62 4.63 8.46
CA GLU A 99 -7.94 5.19 8.12
C GLU A 99 -8.87 4.11 7.58
N ALA A 100 -8.35 3.20 6.75
CA ALA A 100 -9.16 2.11 6.21
C ALA A 100 -9.62 1.15 7.30
N ILE A 101 -8.75 0.83 8.25
CA ILE A 101 -9.11 -0.02 9.40
C ILE A 101 -10.17 0.68 10.24
N ALA A 102 -10.00 1.97 10.55
CA ALA A 102 -10.95 2.72 11.35
C ALA A 102 -12.32 2.79 10.67
N ALA A 103 -12.34 3.02 9.36
CA ALA A 103 -13.59 3.06 8.59
C ALA A 103 -14.32 1.70 8.64
N ASN A 104 -13.58 0.60 8.59
CA ASN A 104 -14.17 -0.73 8.68
C ASN A 104 -14.74 -1.01 10.09
N GLU A 105 -14.08 -0.55 11.14
CA GLU A 105 -14.55 -0.73 12.50
C GLU A 105 -15.80 0.08 12.80
N GLU A 106 -15.96 1.23 12.15
CA GLU A 106 -17.13 2.10 12.32
C GLU A 106 -18.34 1.63 11.49
N ALA A 107 -18.11 0.77 10.52
CA ALA A 107 -19.19 0.24 9.67
C ALA A 107 -20.03 -0.88 10.39
#